data_95b7087b4176dc25ba8f9d3278869e60
#
_entry.id   95b7087b4176dc25ba8f9d3278869e60
#
_cell.length_a   1.000
_cell.length_b   1.000
_cell.length_c   1.000
_cell.angle_alpha   90.00
_cell.angle_beta   90.00
_cell.angle_gamma   90.00
#
_symmetry.space_group_name_H-M   'P 1'
#
loop_
_entity.id
_entity.type
_entity.pdbx_description
1 polymer ?
#
loop_
_entity_poly.entity_id
_entity_poly.type
_entity_poly.pdbx_seq_one_letter_code
_entity_poly.pdbx_strand_id
1 'polypeptide(L)'
;MIAALLLLALIIRPVAASEPLYVKNLSPVAGLSGLPSQRSAATLDRHSLGVALHSSIASHYRADSNRDEFLNLDGETLRFALELRYGLAQNWDRQLEVPWLDHSGGNLDSLIDDWHDLWGMPDGGRTDVPDDLLDYRYAARSGASFSLQDDASGIGDVSVSLSHAFYREDKSVASLVLGYKFGTGDEEDFLGSGADDAFIAVRFSGEHLSDLPLSWHGQAGYLRAGDSDLLEGIQEQDLWFAGISVDWQVAERWSLIAQVDSHAAPVDSDITALGDEAVMLTVGGRWRFVQNWALDFSVIEDIRAETAPDVTFQASLRYHRR
;
A
#
# COMPACT_ATOMS: atom_id res chain seq x y z
N MET A 1 -54.76 30.95 -8.08
CA MET A 1 -53.35 30.68 -8.46
C MET A 1 -52.63 30.14 -7.23
N ILE A 2 -52.49 28.83 -7.14
CA ILE A 2 -51.87 28.15 -5.99
C ILE A 2 -50.45 27.84 -6.43
N ALA A 3 -49.51 28.55 -5.77
CA ALA A 3 -48.06 28.28 -5.93
C ALA A 3 -47.66 27.01 -5.15
N ALA A 4 -47.39 25.95 -5.88
CA ALA A 4 -46.83 24.72 -5.30
C ALA A 4 -45.34 24.95 -4.98
N LEU A 5 -44.98 25.09 -3.71
CA LEU A 5 -43.62 25.01 -3.22
C LEU A 5 -43.19 23.53 -3.28
N LEU A 6 -42.35 23.20 -4.24
CA LEU A 6 -41.61 21.94 -4.25
C LEU A 6 -40.49 22.05 -3.20
N LEU A 7 -40.75 21.53 -2.01
CA LEU A 7 -39.70 21.23 -1.02
C LEU A 7 -38.88 20.06 -1.56
N LEU A 8 -37.73 20.36 -2.15
CA LEU A 8 -36.70 19.36 -2.44
C LEU A 8 -36.11 18.95 -1.09
N ALA A 9 -36.66 17.89 -0.50
CA ALA A 9 -36.02 17.25 0.64
C ALA A 9 -34.67 16.69 0.18
N LEU A 10 -33.58 17.43 0.45
CA LEU A 10 -32.23 16.86 0.38
C LEU A 10 -32.18 15.73 1.39
N ILE A 11 -32.37 14.50 0.91
CA ILE A 11 -32.06 13.30 1.68
C ILE A 11 -30.53 13.30 1.78
N ILE A 12 -29.98 13.83 2.87
CA ILE A 12 -28.59 13.66 3.25
C ILE A 12 -28.42 12.16 3.52
N ARG A 13 -28.04 11.42 2.50
CA ARG A 13 -27.61 10.02 2.67
C ARG A 13 -26.27 10.07 3.39
N PRO A 14 -26.06 9.29 4.45
CA PRO A 14 -24.74 9.21 5.06
C PRO A 14 -23.76 8.77 3.96
N VAL A 15 -22.83 9.63 3.65
CA VAL A 15 -21.70 9.34 2.77
C VAL A 15 -20.95 8.18 3.43
N ALA A 16 -20.62 7.15 2.67
CA ALA A 16 -19.72 6.12 3.18
C ALA A 16 -18.46 6.84 3.68
N ALA A 17 -18.02 6.49 4.89
CA ALA A 17 -16.83 7.11 5.47
C ALA A 17 -15.68 7.09 4.44
N SER A 18 -14.99 8.22 4.31
CA SER A 18 -13.82 8.32 3.44
C SER A 18 -12.75 7.32 3.91
N GLU A 19 -12.04 6.73 2.97
CA GLU A 19 -10.94 5.79 3.22
C GLU A 19 -9.73 6.22 2.39
N PRO A 20 -8.50 6.09 2.88
CA PRO A 20 -7.28 6.23 2.08
C PRO A 20 -7.26 5.27 0.88
N LEU A 21 -6.40 5.55 -0.07
CA LEU A 21 -6.06 4.59 -1.13
C LEU A 21 -5.28 3.40 -0.53
N TYR A 22 -5.39 2.26 -1.16
CA TYR A 22 -4.58 1.10 -0.78
C TYR A 22 -3.18 1.26 -1.37
N VAL A 23 -2.16 1.29 -0.53
CA VAL A 23 -0.77 1.47 -0.93
C VAL A 23 0.10 0.42 -0.23
N LYS A 24 0.94 -0.23 -1.00
CA LYS A 24 2.03 -1.10 -0.54
C LYS A 24 3.29 -0.72 -1.31
N ASN A 25 4.43 -0.72 -0.63
CA ASN A 25 5.71 -0.73 -1.32
C ASN A 25 5.90 -2.15 -1.89
N LEU A 26 5.93 -2.25 -3.22
CA LEU A 26 6.09 -3.53 -3.94
C LEU A 26 7.54 -3.78 -4.38
N SER A 27 8.51 -2.96 -3.95
CA SER A 27 9.92 -3.30 -4.12
C SER A 27 10.17 -4.71 -3.56
N PRO A 28 10.92 -5.58 -4.27
CA PRO A 28 11.08 -6.99 -3.90
C PRO A 28 11.49 -7.21 -2.44
N VAL A 29 12.32 -6.34 -1.88
CA VAL A 29 12.77 -6.44 -0.48
C VAL A 29 11.78 -5.78 0.48
N ALA A 30 11.32 -4.55 0.19
CA ALA A 30 10.39 -3.85 1.07
C ALA A 30 9.01 -4.53 1.12
N GLY A 31 8.59 -5.16 0.01
CA GLY A 31 7.34 -5.90 -0.10
C GLY A 31 7.23 -7.12 0.82
N LEU A 32 8.35 -7.65 1.31
CA LEU A 32 8.40 -8.78 2.26
C LEU A 32 7.92 -8.38 3.66
N SER A 33 8.02 -7.10 4.01
CA SER A 33 7.64 -6.60 5.33
C SER A 33 6.12 -6.50 5.50
N GLY A 34 5.63 -6.82 6.70
CA GLY A 34 4.21 -6.74 7.07
C GLY A 34 3.68 -5.31 7.30
N LEU A 35 4.27 -4.31 6.67
CA LEU A 35 3.87 -2.90 6.79
C LEU A 35 2.41 -2.70 6.35
N PRO A 36 1.53 -2.11 7.19
CA PRO A 36 0.12 -1.95 6.86
C PRO A 36 -0.11 -0.74 5.95
N SER A 37 -1.01 -0.87 4.97
CA SER A 37 -1.55 0.28 4.24
C SER A 37 -2.26 1.26 5.17
N GLN A 38 -2.29 2.55 4.80
CA GLN A 38 -3.13 3.53 5.47
C GLN A 38 -4.61 3.11 5.45
N ARG A 39 -5.32 3.48 6.52
CA ARG A 39 -6.75 3.26 6.66
C ARG A 39 -7.39 4.38 7.45
N SER A 40 -8.69 4.53 7.27
CA SER A 40 -9.49 5.35 8.17
C SER A 40 -9.40 4.83 9.61
N ALA A 41 -9.36 5.75 10.57
CA ALA A 41 -9.49 5.44 11.99
C ALA A 41 -10.90 4.95 12.37
N ALA A 42 -11.89 5.13 11.49
CA ALA A 42 -13.25 4.69 11.73
C ALA A 42 -13.35 3.16 11.63
N THR A 43 -13.82 2.54 12.70
CA THR A 43 -14.13 1.11 12.73
C THR A 43 -15.50 0.85 12.11
N LEU A 44 -15.68 -0.35 11.57
CA LEU A 44 -16.98 -0.80 11.07
C LEU A 44 -18.01 -0.92 12.18
N ASP A 45 -19.29 -0.66 11.84
CA ASP A 45 -20.40 -0.92 12.74
C ASP A 45 -20.48 -2.43 13.07
N ARG A 46 -21.01 -2.75 14.25
CA ARG A 46 -21.17 -4.14 14.68
C ARG A 46 -21.95 -4.95 13.63
N HIS A 47 -21.41 -6.13 13.27
CA HIS A 47 -21.93 -7.04 12.24
C HIS A 47 -21.88 -6.52 10.81
N SER A 48 -21.30 -5.36 10.55
CA SER A 48 -21.03 -4.89 9.20
C SER A 48 -19.86 -5.65 8.58
N LEU A 49 -19.91 -5.82 7.27
CA LEU A 49 -18.88 -6.50 6.47
C LEU A 49 -18.33 -5.56 5.40
N GLY A 50 -17.03 -5.42 5.36
CA GLY A 50 -16.28 -4.82 4.26
C GLY A 50 -15.51 -5.90 3.50
N VAL A 51 -15.53 -5.83 2.18
CA VAL A 51 -14.74 -6.69 1.29
C VAL A 51 -14.06 -5.79 0.27
N ALA A 52 -12.78 -6.00 0.03
CA ALA A 52 -12.09 -5.34 -1.07
C ALA A 52 -11.20 -6.33 -1.81
N LEU A 53 -11.11 -6.14 -3.12
CA LEU A 53 -10.13 -6.77 -3.98
C LEU A 53 -9.20 -5.66 -4.49
N HIS A 54 -7.93 -5.76 -4.17
CA HIS A 54 -6.88 -4.87 -4.60
C HIS A 54 -6.07 -5.55 -5.70
N SER A 55 -5.72 -4.80 -6.74
CA SER A 55 -4.84 -5.24 -7.82
C SER A 55 -3.77 -4.18 -8.01
N SER A 56 -2.52 -4.54 -7.87
CA SER A 56 -1.38 -3.66 -8.05
C SER A 56 -0.42 -4.28 -9.03
N ILE A 57 0.15 -3.47 -9.92
CA ILE A 57 1.24 -3.88 -10.80
C ILE A 57 2.35 -2.84 -10.67
N ALA A 58 3.56 -3.30 -10.42
CA ALA A 58 4.73 -2.48 -10.20
C ALA A 58 5.88 -2.96 -11.08
N SER A 59 6.61 -2.04 -11.64
CA SER A 59 7.83 -2.34 -12.36
C SER A 59 9.02 -1.82 -11.58
N HIS A 60 10.09 -2.58 -11.61
CA HIS A 60 11.35 -2.34 -10.90
C HIS A 60 12.49 -2.33 -11.89
N TYR A 61 13.27 -1.27 -11.87
CA TYR A 61 14.57 -1.27 -12.51
C TYR A 61 15.56 -0.51 -11.61
N ARG A 62 16.51 -1.23 -11.04
CA ARG A 62 17.57 -0.64 -10.27
C ARG A 62 18.85 -1.46 -10.36
N ALA A 63 19.89 -0.86 -10.90
CA ALA A 63 21.24 -1.42 -10.89
C ALA A 63 22.16 -0.47 -10.11
N ASP A 64 22.77 -0.94 -9.03
CA ASP A 64 23.69 -0.16 -8.23
C ASP A 64 24.83 -1.04 -7.67
N SER A 65 25.98 -0.44 -7.40
CA SER A 65 27.09 -1.13 -6.78
C SER A 65 28.07 -0.19 -6.12
N ASN A 66 28.58 -0.59 -5.00
CA ASN A 66 29.67 0.07 -4.33
C ASN A 66 30.85 -0.89 -4.15
N ARG A 67 31.81 -0.59 -3.25
CA ARG A 67 32.96 -1.43 -3.00
C ARG A 67 32.63 -2.80 -2.42
N ASP A 68 31.58 -2.85 -1.63
CA ASP A 68 31.25 -3.97 -0.73
C ASP A 68 29.91 -4.63 -1.05
N GLU A 69 29.10 -4.01 -1.93
CA GLU A 69 27.75 -4.46 -2.28
C GLU A 69 27.47 -4.32 -3.77
N PHE A 70 26.62 -5.22 -4.26
CA PHE A 70 26.06 -5.21 -5.62
C PHE A 70 24.55 -5.43 -5.52
N LEU A 71 23.77 -4.66 -6.28
CA LEU A 71 22.32 -4.79 -6.42
C LEU A 71 21.94 -4.74 -7.90
N ASN A 72 21.06 -5.65 -8.30
CA ASN A 72 20.28 -5.56 -9.52
C ASN A 72 18.85 -5.99 -9.20
N LEU A 73 17.89 -5.10 -9.44
CA LEU A 73 16.46 -5.37 -9.34
C LEU A 73 15.85 -5.00 -10.70
N ASP A 74 15.47 -6.00 -11.48
CA ASP A 74 14.85 -5.83 -12.79
C ASP A 74 13.69 -6.81 -12.91
N GLY A 75 12.47 -6.32 -13.17
CA GLY A 75 11.29 -7.16 -13.27
C GLY A 75 10.00 -6.47 -12.87
N GLU A 76 8.91 -7.22 -12.91
CA GLU A 76 7.57 -6.78 -12.53
C GLU A 76 6.98 -7.60 -11.39
N THR A 77 6.23 -6.93 -10.54
CA THR A 77 5.43 -7.57 -9.50
C THR A 77 3.96 -7.28 -9.70
N LEU A 78 3.16 -8.31 -9.98
CA LEU A 78 1.71 -8.25 -9.93
C LEU A 78 1.23 -8.76 -8.57
N ARG A 79 0.40 -7.99 -7.88
CA ARG A 79 -0.16 -8.37 -6.60
C ARG A 79 -1.67 -8.22 -6.58
N PHE A 80 -2.37 -9.29 -6.25
CA PHE A 80 -3.77 -9.27 -5.86
C PHE A 80 -3.89 -9.45 -4.34
N ALA A 81 -4.79 -8.72 -3.68
CA ALA A 81 -5.06 -8.92 -2.28
C ALA A 81 -6.56 -8.91 -2.00
N LEU A 82 -7.04 -9.99 -1.40
CA LEU A 82 -8.39 -10.06 -0.85
C LEU A 82 -8.35 -9.55 0.58
N GLU A 83 -9.12 -8.51 0.85
CA GLU A 83 -9.29 -7.94 2.16
C GLU A 83 -10.72 -8.16 2.67
N LEU A 84 -10.82 -8.65 3.89
CA LEU A 84 -12.06 -8.85 4.62
C LEU A 84 -12.01 -8.07 5.93
N ARG A 85 -12.99 -7.16 6.16
CA ARG A 85 -13.17 -6.44 7.43
C ARG A 85 -14.51 -6.80 8.05
N TYR A 86 -14.54 -6.97 9.36
CA TYR A 86 -15.76 -7.30 10.09
C TYR A 86 -15.86 -6.53 11.41
N GLY A 87 -16.98 -5.83 11.60
CA GLY A 87 -17.31 -5.15 12.84
C GLY A 87 -17.67 -6.11 13.94
N LEU A 88 -16.81 -6.26 14.95
CA LEU A 88 -16.96 -7.20 16.06
C LEU A 88 -17.93 -6.66 17.11
N ALA A 89 -17.74 -5.41 17.51
CA ALA A 89 -18.49 -4.73 18.54
C ALA A 89 -18.49 -3.21 18.26
N GLN A 90 -19.17 -2.44 19.07
CA GLN A 90 -19.08 -0.98 18.97
C GLN A 90 -17.61 -0.56 19.11
N ASN A 91 -17.11 0.22 18.14
CA ASN A 91 -15.72 0.71 18.07
C ASN A 91 -14.64 -0.38 17.91
N TRP A 92 -14.99 -1.60 17.52
CA TRP A 92 -14.06 -2.69 17.30
C TRP A 92 -14.29 -3.35 15.95
N ASP A 93 -13.27 -3.46 15.13
CA ASP A 93 -13.28 -4.30 13.95
C ASP A 93 -11.99 -5.13 13.81
N ARG A 94 -12.07 -6.13 13.00
CA ARG A 94 -10.94 -6.96 12.59
C ARG A 94 -10.81 -6.96 11.07
N GLN A 95 -9.60 -7.19 10.61
CA GLN A 95 -9.27 -7.32 9.19
C GLN A 95 -8.46 -8.59 8.98
N LEU A 96 -8.69 -9.22 7.83
CA LEU A 96 -7.87 -10.27 7.25
C LEU A 96 -7.47 -9.80 5.85
N GLU A 97 -6.21 -9.97 5.49
CA GLU A 97 -5.70 -9.74 4.13
C GLU A 97 -4.97 -10.99 3.65
N VAL A 98 -5.32 -11.46 2.45
CA VAL A 98 -4.70 -12.60 1.80
C VAL A 98 -4.18 -12.14 0.45
N PRO A 99 -2.86 -11.97 0.29
CA PRO A 99 -2.26 -11.59 -0.98
C PRO A 99 -1.93 -12.81 -1.84
N TRP A 100 -1.93 -12.61 -3.14
CA TRP A 100 -1.31 -13.45 -4.14
C TRP A 100 -0.38 -12.59 -4.96
N LEU A 101 0.84 -13.05 -5.21
CA LEU A 101 1.88 -12.34 -5.93
C LEU A 101 2.31 -13.14 -7.15
N ASP A 102 2.82 -12.41 -8.14
CA ASP A 102 3.49 -12.94 -9.32
C ASP A 102 4.68 -12.02 -9.63
N HIS A 103 5.87 -12.61 -9.66
CA HIS A 103 7.11 -11.97 -10.06
C HIS A 103 7.50 -12.53 -11.42
N SER A 104 7.70 -11.65 -12.40
CA SER A 104 8.04 -12.03 -13.77
C SER A 104 8.87 -10.94 -14.47
N GLY A 105 9.40 -11.23 -15.64
CA GLY A 105 9.99 -10.21 -16.50
C GLY A 105 8.98 -9.16 -16.96
N GLY A 106 7.70 -9.52 -17.01
CA GLY A 106 6.60 -8.61 -17.25
C GLY A 106 6.40 -8.21 -18.70
N ASN A 107 5.68 -7.11 -18.94
CA ASN A 107 5.40 -6.52 -20.25
C ASN A 107 5.08 -5.03 -20.15
N LEU A 108 5.43 -4.39 -19.04
CA LEU A 108 5.12 -2.95 -18.83
C LEU A 108 6.22 -2.02 -19.31
N ASP A 109 7.38 -2.52 -19.71
CA ASP A 109 8.54 -1.72 -20.06
C ASP A 109 8.19 -0.61 -21.05
N SER A 110 7.54 -0.97 -22.16
CA SER A 110 7.12 0.00 -23.16
C SER A 110 6.07 1.01 -22.66
N LEU A 111 5.16 0.58 -21.76
CA LEU A 111 4.15 1.46 -21.17
C LEU A 111 4.78 2.46 -20.21
N ILE A 112 5.79 2.04 -19.46
CA ILE A 112 6.49 2.89 -18.50
C ILE A 112 7.38 3.89 -19.22
N ASP A 113 8.07 3.47 -20.28
CA ASP A 113 8.85 4.38 -21.13
C ASP A 113 7.94 5.46 -21.74
N ASP A 114 6.77 5.09 -22.27
CA ASP A 114 5.76 6.04 -22.76
C ASP A 114 5.24 6.98 -21.63
N TRP A 115 5.10 6.48 -20.43
CA TRP A 115 4.69 7.26 -19.25
C TRP A 115 5.77 8.27 -18.84
N HIS A 116 7.03 7.84 -18.75
CA HIS A 116 8.16 8.73 -18.42
C HIS A 116 8.35 9.80 -19.49
N ASP A 117 8.26 9.43 -20.76
CA ASP A 117 8.31 10.37 -21.88
C ASP A 117 7.20 11.42 -21.84
N LEU A 118 5.99 11.00 -21.51
CA LEU A 118 4.82 11.90 -21.39
C LEU A 118 5.02 12.98 -20.32
N TRP A 119 5.66 12.62 -19.20
CA TRP A 119 5.85 13.52 -18.06
C TRP A 119 7.25 14.11 -17.97
N GLY A 120 8.16 13.73 -18.89
CA GLY A 120 9.54 14.20 -18.91
C GLY A 120 10.36 13.71 -17.71
N MET A 121 10.08 12.52 -17.23
CA MET A 121 10.82 11.87 -16.14
C MET A 121 12.06 11.16 -16.67
N PRO A 122 13.15 11.02 -15.86
CA PRO A 122 14.32 10.24 -16.23
C PRO A 122 13.96 8.75 -16.39
N ASP A 123 14.56 8.07 -17.35
CA ASP A 123 14.39 6.62 -17.60
C ASP A 123 15.20 5.71 -16.65
N GLY A 124 16.06 6.31 -15.79
CA GLY A 124 16.88 5.58 -14.82
C GLY A 124 17.92 4.62 -15.44
N GLY A 125 18.10 4.65 -16.78
CA GLY A 125 18.99 3.72 -17.51
C GLY A 125 18.32 2.42 -17.95
N ARG A 126 16.99 2.32 -17.84
CA ARG A 126 16.19 1.16 -18.22
C ARG A 126 16.34 0.80 -19.71
N THR A 127 16.44 1.79 -20.59
CA THR A 127 16.62 1.61 -22.04
C THR A 127 17.95 0.97 -22.45
N ASP A 128 18.88 0.79 -21.51
CA ASP A 128 20.19 0.18 -21.76
C ASP A 128 20.22 -1.34 -21.52
N VAL A 129 19.10 -1.94 -21.04
CA VAL A 129 18.98 -3.37 -20.72
C VAL A 129 17.92 -4.04 -21.60
N PRO A 130 17.94 -5.40 -21.75
CA PRO A 130 16.88 -6.11 -22.45
C PRO A 130 15.54 -5.96 -21.73
N ASP A 131 14.46 -5.80 -22.50
CA ASP A 131 13.08 -5.79 -21.98
C ASP A 131 12.67 -7.17 -21.42
N ASP A 132 11.63 -7.18 -20.59
CA ASP A 132 10.97 -8.39 -20.08
C ASP A 132 11.92 -9.34 -19.29
N LEU A 133 12.85 -8.79 -18.49
CA LEU A 133 13.79 -9.57 -17.69
C LEU A 133 13.36 -9.62 -16.22
N LEU A 134 13.43 -10.83 -15.61
CA LEU A 134 13.39 -10.99 -14.16
C LEU A 134 14.80 -11.26 -13.63
N ASP A 135 15.35 -10.32 -12.88
CA ASP A 135 16.70 -10.45 -12.33
C ASP A 135 16.82 -9.68 -10.99
N TYR A 136 16.33 -10.27 -9.91
CA TYR A 136 16.55 -9.75 -8.56
C TYR A 136 17.80 -10.40 -7.98
N ARG A 137 18.84 -9.61 -7.79
CA ARG A 137 20.11 -10.08 -7.20
C ARG A 137 20.71 -9.05 -6.27
N TYR A 138 21.17 -9.53 -5.15
CA TYR A 138 21.99 -8.77 -4.22
C TYR A 138 23.14 -9.65 -3.72
N ALA A 139 24.29 -9.05 -3.52
CA ALA A 139 25.43 -9.70 -2.88
C ALA A 139 26.28 -8.67 -2.12
N ALA A 140 26.58 -8.99 -0.88
CA ALA A 140 27.47 -8.20 -0.02
C ALA A 140 28.77 -8.97 0.28
N ARG A 141 29.86 -8.23 0.48
CA ARG A 141 31.15 -8.81 0.89
C ARG A 141 31.06 -9.51 2.26
N SER A 142 30.09 -9.16 3.10
CA SER A 142 29.78 -9.84 4.36
C SER A 142 29.37 -11.29 4.18
N GLY A 143 28.91 -11.67 2.99
CA GLY A 143 28.38 -12.97 2.64
C GLY A 143 26.84 -12.99 2.46
N ALA A 144 26.14 -11.94 2.86
CA ALA A 144 24.69 -11.83 2.61
C ALA A 144 24.41 -11.77 1.11
N SER A 145 23.40 -12.51 0.66
CA SER A 145 23.01 -12.53 -0.77
C SER A 145 21.61 -13.07 -0.95
N PHE A 146 20.91 -12.59 -1.96
CA PHE A 146 19.65 -13.17 -2.44
C PHE A 146 19.58 -13.16 -3.97
N SER A 147 18.75 -14.01 -4.56
CA SER A 147 18.49 -13.98 -6.00
C SER A 147 17.15 -14.60 -6.35
N LEU A 148 16.45 -14.00 -7.33
CA LEU A 148 15.31 -14.60 -8.03
C LEU A 148 15.45 -14.26 -9.52
N GLN A 149 15.53 -15.28 -10.38
CA GLN A 149 15.74 -15.12 -11.81
C GLN A 149 14.76 -15.95 -12.66
N ASP A 150 13.94 -16.76 -12.03
CA ASP A 150 12.87 -17.51 -12.65
C ASP A 150 11.53 -16.96 -12.18
N ASP A 151 10.52 -16.95 -13.05
CA ASP A 151 9.17 -16.50 -12.69
C ASP A 151 8.63 -17.27 -11.48
N ALA A 152 8.05 -16.53 -10.53
CA ALA A 152 7.53 -17.10 -9.30
C ALA A 152 6.16 -16.53 -8.96
N SER A 153 5.21 -17.39 -8.57
CA SER A 153 3.89 -16.92 -8.17
C SER A 153 3.24 -17.79 -7.11
N GLY A 154 2.46 -17.16 -6.23
CA GLY A 154 1.79 -17.89 -5.18
C GLY A 154 1.10 -16.99 -4.15
N ILE A 155 0.60 -17.63 -3.08
CA ILE A 155 0.03 -16.91 -1.94
C ILE A 155 1.19 -16.32 -1.13
N GLY A 156 1.08 -15.03 -0.83
CA GLY A 156 2.04 -14.34 0.02
C GLY A 156 1.72 -14.43 1.52
N ASP A 157 2.33 -13.56 2.29
CA ASP A 157 2.15 -13.51 3.74
C ASP A 157 0.77 -12.99 4.12
N VAL A 158 -0.01 -13.84 4.77
CA VAL A 158 -1.35 -13.52 5.25
C VAL A 158 -1.26 -12.64 6.50
N SER A 159 -2.06 -11.59 6.56
CA SER A 159 -2.07 -10.71 7.72
C SER A 159 -3.46 -10.54 8.35
N VAL A 160 -3.46 -10.33 9.66
CA VAL A 160 -4.65 -10.02 10.45
C VAL A 160 -4.43 -8.77 11.26
N SER A 161 -5.47 -7.99 11.51
CA SER A 161 -5.38 -6.87 12.44
C SER A 161 -6.68 -6.69 13.23
N LEU A 162 -6.54 -6.05 14.39
CA LEU A 162 -7.62 -5.66 15.28
C LEU A 162 -7.53 -4.16 15.52
N SER A 163 -8.62 -3.44 15.25
CA SER A 163 -8.71 -1.99 15.45
C SER A 163 -9.69 -1.65 16.55
N HIS A 164 -9.34 -0.67 17.37
CA HIS A 164 -10.20 -0.09 18.41
C HIS A 164 -10.25 1.42 18.31
N ALA A 165 -11.42 1.98 17.98
CA ALA A 165 -11.64 3.42 18.00
C ALA A 165 -11.82 3.88 19.45
N PHE A 166 -10.76 4.40 20.06
CA PHE A 166 -10.75 4.85 21.45
C PHE A 166 -11.24 6.29 21.63
N TYR A 167 -11.28 7.06 20.54
CA TYR A 167 -11.82 8.42 20.50
C TYR A 167 -12.73 8.58 19.30
N ARG A 168 -13.92 9.13 19.50
CA ARG A 168 -14.87 9.46 18.44
C ARG A 168 -15.68 10.66 18.92
N GLU A 169 -15.51 11.79 18.27
CA GLU A 169 -16.23 13.02 18.57
C GLU A 169 -16.53 13.77 17.26
N ASP A 170 -17.78 14.17 17.07
CA ASP A 170 -18.28 14.85 15.88
C ASP A 170 -17.79 14.21 14.57
N LYS A 171 -16.77 14.84 13.96
CA LYS A 171 -16.21 14.47 12.66
C LYS A 171 -14.80 13.87 12.77
N SER A 172 -14.33 13.60 13.98
CA SER A 172 -12.97 13.11 14.23
C SER A 172 -12.97 11.76 14.93
N VAL A 173 -12.08 10.89 14.52
CA VAL A 173 -11.90 9.56 15.09
C VAL A 173 -10.42 9.30 15.28
N ALA A 174 -10.06 8.64 16.39
CA ALA A 174 -8.74 8.07 16.59
C ALA A 174 -8.86 6.60 16.98
N SER A 175 -8.00 5.75 16.45
CA SER A 175 -7.97 4.32 16.73
C SER A 175 -6.57 3.79 16.98
N LEU A 176 -6.50 2.75 17.81
CA LEU A 176 -5.34 1.92 17.99
C LEU A 176 -5.51 0.64 17.16
N VAL A 177 -4.44 0.20 16.52
CA VAL A 177 -4.43 -1.01 15.68
C VAL A 177 -3.29 -1.90 16.14
N LEU A 178 -3.60 -3.18 16.29
CA LEU A 178 -2.60 -4.24 16.46
C LEU A 178 -2.71 -5.17 15.26
N GLY A 179 -1.60 -5.52 14.66
CA GLY A 179 -1.58 -6.41 13.50
C GLY A 179 -0.48 -7.45 13.60
N TYR A 180 -0.68 -8.51 12.84
CA TYR A 180 0.22 -9.64 12.75
C TYR A 180 0.22 -10.20 11.33
N LYS A 181 1.40 -10.41 10.78
CA LYS A 181 1.65 -11.07 9.50
C LYS A 181 2.22 -12.45 9.79
N PHE A 182 1.65 -13.47 9.17
CA PHE A 182 2.15 -14.84 9.22
C PHE A 182 3.09 -15.08 8.05
N GLY A 183 4.24 -15.71 8.28
CA GLY A 183 5.17 -16.15 7.24
C GLY A 183 4.59 -17.33 6.46
N THR A 184 3.62 -17.07 5.59
CA THR A 184 2.91 -18.09 4.80
C THR A 184 3.35 -18.11 3.35
N GLY A 185 4.01 -17.05 2.86
CA GLY A 185 4.60 -16.97 1.54
C GLY A 185 5.94 -17.71 1.48
N ASP A 186 6.29 -18.19 0.31
CA ASP A 186 7.59 -18.80 0.06
C ASP A 186 8.66 -17.70 -0.03
N GLU A 187 9.68 -17.77 0.83
CA GLU A 187 10.73 -16.76 0.88
C GLU A 187 11.74 -16.90 -0.26
N GLU A 188 12.00 -18.13 -0.74
CA GLU A 188 12.91 -18.36 -1.86
C GLU A 188 12.35 -17.73 -3.15
N ASP A 189 11.01 -17.69 -3.28
CA ASP A 189 10.27 -17.13 -4.40
C ASP A 189 9.88 -15.62 -4.17
N PHE A 190 10.35 -14.99 -3.10
CA PHE A 190 9.98 -13.60 -2.71
C PHE A 190 8.47 -13.38 -2.51
N LEU A 191 7.71 -14.43 -2.25
CA LEU A 191 6.27 -14.34 -1.98
C LEU A 191 5.98 -13.93 -0.53
N GLY A 192 6.97 -14.04 0.36
CA GLY A 192 6.93 -13.64 1.75
C GLY A 192 8.33 -13.58 2.36
N SER A 193 8.41 -13.16 3.62
CA SER A 193 9.71 -13.11 4.34
C SER A 193 10.10 -14.42 5.02
N GLY A 194 9.25 -15.46 4.95
CA GLY A 194 9.41 -16.69 5.74
C GLY A 194 9.20 -16.51 7.25
N ALA A 195 9.01 -15.27 7.71
CA ALA A 195 8.93 -14.92 9.13
C ALA A 195 7.64 -14.19 9.50
N ASP A 196 7.29 -14.25 10.77
CA ASP A 196 6.13 -13.56 11.34
C ASP A 196 6.48 -12.15 11.77
N ASP A 197 5.64 -11.15 11.45
CA ASP A 197 5.81 -9.77 11.87
C ASP A 197 4.65 -9.33 12.77
N ALA A 198 4.93 -8.40 13.68
CA ALA A 198 3.90 -7.76 14.49
C ALA A 198 4.00 -6.24 14.42
N PHE A 199 2.86 -5.55 14.35
CA PHE A 199 2.85 -4.08 14.36
C PHE A 199 1.80 -3.49 15.30
N ILE A 200 2.09 -2.26 15.71
CA ILE A 200 1.16 -1.38 16.42
C ILE A 200 1.08 -0.05 15.69
N ALA A 201 -0.12 0.49 15.52
CA ALA A 201 -0.32 1.79 14.89
C ALA A 201 -1.41 2.60 15.59
N VAL A 202 -1.28 3.93 15.51
CA VAL A 202 -2.34 4.88 15.81
C VAL A 202 -2.81 5.48 14.51
N ARG A 203 -4.13 5.55 14.32
CA ARG A 203 -4.78 6.17 13.15
C ARG A 203 -5.65 7.33 13.59
N PHE A 204 -5.70 8.35 12.74
CA PHE A 204 -6.54 9.52 12.92
C PHE A 204 -7.31 9.78 11.63
N SER A 205 -8.55 10.22 11.76
CA SER A 205 -9.38 10.61 10.61
C SER A 205 -10.28 11.78 10.99
N GLY A 206 -10.52 12.65 10.02
CA GLY A 206 -11.44 13.76 10.18
C GLY A 206 -12.15 14.11 8.88
N GLU A 207 -13.34 14.69 9.00
CA GLU A 207 -14.18 15.11 7.89
C GLU A 207 -14.39 16.63 7.91
N HIS A 208 -14.65 17.21 6.73
CA HIS A 208 -15.00 18.63 6.55
C HIS A 208 -13.93 19.58 7.12
N LEU A 209 -12.74 19.52 6.59
CA LEU A 209 -11.69 20.48 6.92
C LEU A 209 -12.13 21.90 6.46
N SER A 210 -12.35 22.80 7.40
CA SER A 210 -12.73 24.21 7.12
C SER A 210 -13.96 24.38 6.22
N ASP A 211 -15.04 23.61 6.45
CA ASP A 211 -16.29 23.61 5.66
C ASP A 211 -16.15 23.14 4.20
N LEU A 212 -14.97 22.72 3.78
CA LEU A 212 -14.75 22.08 2.50
C LEU A 212 -15.15 20.59 2.56
N PRO A 213 -15.55 19.96 1.45
CA PRO A 213 -15.83 18.54 1.40
C PRO A 213 -14.52 17.73 1.34
N LEU A 214 -13.65 17.97 2.31
CA LEU A 214 -12.35 17.33 2.47
C LEU A 214 -12.37 16.42 3.68
N SER A 215 -11.95 15.18 3.50
CA SER A 215 -11.62 14.26 4.58
C SER A 215 -10.11 14.08 4.62
N TRP A 216 -9.57 13.83 5.79
CA TRP A 216 -8.16 13.59 5.97
C TRP A 216 -7.95 12.37 6.85
N HIS A 217 -6.84 11.68 6.63
CA HIS A 217 -6.44 10.52 7.40
C HIS A 217 -4.94 10.59 7.68
N GLY A 218 -4.54 10.00 8.77
CA GLY A 218 -3.15 9.85 9.14
C GLY A 218 -2.93 8.56 9.91
N GLN A 219 -1.77 7.97 9.76
CA GLN A 219 -1.32 6.88 10.61
C GLN A 219 0.15 7.03 10.95
N ALA A 220 0.54 6.50 12.10
CA ALA A 220 1.92 6.29 12.48
C ALA A 220 2.01 5.01 13.30
N GLY A 221 3.08 4.28 13.15
CA GLY A 221 3.24 3.01 13.83
C GLY A 221 4.66 2.47 13.80
N TYR A 222 4.78 1.30 14.37
CA TYR A 222 6.00 0.57 14.51
C TYR A 222 5.73 -0.91 14.24
N LEU A 223 6.62 -1.53 13.49
CA LEU A 223 6.61 -2.93 13.15
C LEU A 223 7.89 -3.59 13.67
N ARG A 224 7.73 -4.72 14.32
CA ARG A 224 8.81 -5.64 14.61
C ARG A 224 8.75 -6.80 13.63
N ALA A 225 9.73 -6.88 12.74
CA ALA A 225 9.89 -7.99 11.81
C ALA A 225 10.49 -9.21 12.52
N GLY A 226 10.05 -10.39 12.13
CA GLY A 226 10.68 -11.65 12.50
C GLY A 226 11.96 -11.90 11.69
N ASP A 227 12.76 -12.85 12.13
CA ASP A 227 14.03 -13.21 11.46
C ASP A 227 13.73 -13.92 10.14
N SER A 228 14.13 -13.33 9.01
CA SER A 228 14.04 -13.91 7.67
C SER A 228 15.38 -14.49 7.25
N ASP A 229 15.38 -15.75 6.84
CA ASP A 229 16.60 -16.41 6.35
C ASP A 229 17.05 -15.77 5.02
N LEU A 230 16.11 -15.29 4.19
CA LEU A 230 16.40 -14.58 2.94
C LEU A 230 17.22 -13.30 3.15
N LEU A 231 17.01 -12.59 4.27
CA LEU A 231 17.66 -11.33 4.59
C LEU A 231 18.72 -11.48 5.70
N GLU A 232 19.20 -12.70 5.95
CA GLU A 232 20.18 -12.98 7.00
C GLU A 232 21.42 -12.07 6.89
N GLY A 233 21.75 -11.42 7.99
CA GLY A 233 22.93 -10.56 8.12
C GLY A 233 22.77 -9.11 7.64
N ILE A 234 21.63 -8.78 7.02
CA ILE A 234 21.31 -7.41 6.57
C ILE A 234 19.93 -6.91 7.02
N GLN A 235 19.09 -7.76 7.60
CA GLN A 235 17.73 -7.40 7.98
C GLN A 235 17.69 -6.37 9.11
N GLU A 236 16.89 -5.31 8.92
CA GLU A 236 16.43 -4.42 9.98
C GLU A 236 15.07 -4.90 10.51
N GLN A 237 15.00 -5.17 11.81
CA GLN A 237 13.78 -5.71 12.43
C GLN A 237 12.85 -4.63 12.96
N ASP A 238 13.36 -3.44 13.19
CA ASP A 238 12.67 -2.34 13.87
C ASP A 238 12.26 -1.26 12.84
N LEU A 239 11.04 -1.37 12.31
CA LEU A 239 10.57 -0.51 11.24
C LEU A 239 9.49 0.46 11.75
N TRP A 240 9.74 1.76 11.68
CA TRP A 240 8.69 2.75 11.80
C TRP A 240 7.97 2.94 10.46
N PHE A 241 6.70 3.34 10.50
CA PHE A 241 5.95 3.76 9.33
C PHE A 241 5.00 4.90 9.67
N ALA A 242 4.74 5.75 8.71
CA ALA A 242 3.80 6.86 8.84
C ALA A 242 3.17 7.18 7.49
N GLY A 243 2.01 7.85 7.52
CA GLY A 243 1.39 8.35 6.31
C GLY A 243 0.27 9.32 6.58
N ILE A 244 -0.03 10.13 5.58
CA ILE A 244 -1.13 11.09 5.58
C ILE A 244 -1.84 11.09 4.23
N SER A 245 -3.15 11.25 4.23
CA SER A 245 -3.95 11.36 3.01
C SER A 245 -5.05 12.40 3.13
N VAL A 246 -5.43 12.95 1.99
CA VAL A 246 -6.56 13.88 1.85
C VAL A 246 -7.45 13.38 0.72
N ASP A 247 -8.74 13.26 1.01
CA ASP A 247 -9.81 12.90 0.08
C ASP A 247 -10.68 14.14 -0.16
N TRP A 248 -10.70 14.64 -1.38
CA TRP A 248 -11.55 15.72 -1.83
C TRP A 248 -12.74 15.19 -2.63
N GLN A 249 -13.94 15.29 -2.06
CA GLN A 249 -15.15 14.91 -2.76
C GLN A 249 -15.53 16.01 -3.77
N VAL A 250 -15.07 15.86 -5.02
CA VAL A 250 -15.29 16.82 -6.12
C VAL A 250 -16.69 16.74 -6.70
N ALA A 251 -17.38 15.60 -6.53
CA ALA A 251 -18.77 15.40 -6.96
C ALA A 251 -19.43 14.32 -6.07
N GLU A 252 -20.76 14.16 -6.15
CA GLU A 252 -21.52 13.20 -5.32
C GLU A 252 -20.92 11.77 -5.33
N ARG A 253 -20.40 11.34 -6.48
CA ARG A 253 -19.88 9.99 -6.69
C ARG A 253 -18.37 9.92 -6.91
N TRP A 254 -17.67 11.06 -6.92
CA TRP A 254 -16.26 11.14 -7.26
C TRP A 254 -15.47 11.84 -6.18
N SER A 255 -14.38 11.24 -5.80
CA SER A 255 -13.35 11.85 -4.96
C SER A 255 -12.00 11.82 -5.69
N LEU A 256 -11.18 12.86 -5.45
CA LEU A 256 -9.76 12.87 -5.74
C LEU A 256 -9.01 12.68 -4.43
N ILE A 257 -7.98 11.85 -4.44
CA ILE A 257 -7.24 11.48 -3.23
C ILE A 257 -5.75 11.68 -3.50
N ALA A 258 -5.07 12.35 -2.59
CA ALA A 258 -3.63 12.45 -2.53
C ALA A 258 -3.15 11.88 -1.19
N GLN A 259 -2.06 11.11 -1.23
CA GLN A 259 -1.56 10.36 -0.09
C GLN A 259 -0.04 10.31 -0.13
N VAL A 260 0.58 10.40 1.04
CA VAL A 260 2.01 10.17 1.23
C VAL A 260 2.18 9.07 2.27
N ASP A 261 3.00 8.09 1.96
CA ASP A 261 3.41 7.01 2.85
C ASP A 261 4.92 6.99 2.98
N SER A 262 5.41 6.69 4.16
CA SER A 262 6.84 6.57 4.43
C SER A 262 7.11 5.46 5.44
N HIS A 263 8.24 4.80 5.29
CA HIS A 263 8.69 3.76 6.23
C HIS A 263 10.21 3.66 6.28
N ALA A 264 10.72 3.09 7.36
CA ALA A 264 12.15 2.77 7.52
C ALA A 264 12.61 1.74 6.48
N ALA A 265 13.90 1.75 6.17
CA ALA A 265 14.51 0.70 5.37
C ALA A 265 14.37 -0.67 6.04
N PRO A 266 14.02 -1.73 5.30
CA PRO A 266 13.90 -3.09 5.86
C PRO A 266 15.26 -3.79 6.00
N VAL A 267 16.34 -3.22 5.47
CA VAL A 267 17.69 -3.78 5.52
C VAL A 267 18.73 -2.70 5.79
N ASP A 268 19.84 -3.10 6.39
CA ASP A 268 21.06 -2.30 6.57
C ASP A 268 21.96 -2.47 5.35
N SER A 269 22.04 -1.46 4.51
CA SER A 269 22.81 -1.43 3.26
C SER A 269 23.32 -0.03 2.97
N ASP A 270 24.52 0.07 2.43
CA ASP A 270 25.08 1.32 1.91
C ASP A 270 24.53 1.70 0.51
N ILE A 271 23.76 0.81 -0.12
CA ILE A 271 23.03 1.10 -1.37
C ILE A 271 21.72 1.80 -1.03
N THR A 272 21.58 3.04 -1.48
CA THR A 272 20.42 3.91 -1.21
C THR A 272 19.08 3.25 -1.49
N ALA A 273 18.97 2.51 -2.60
CA ALA A 273 17.75 1.81 -2.99
C ALA A 273 17.27 0.71 -2.01
N LEU A 274 18.15 0.27 -1.11
CA LEU A 274 17.84 -0.74 -0.10
C LEU A 274 17.84 -0.18 1.33
N GLY A 275 18.88 0.64 1.66
CA GLY A 275 19.16 1.06 3.04
C GLY A 275 18.55 2.41 3.43
N ASP A 276 17.92 3.15 2.52
CA ASP A 276 17.28 4.41 2.84
C ASP A 276 15.77 4.25 3.10
N GLU A 277 15.20 5.26 3.75
CA GLU A 277 13.76 5.36 4.02
C GLU A 277 12.96 5.56 2.74
N ALA A 278 11.89 4.83 2.55
CA ALA A 278 10.97 5.04 1.43
C ALA A 278 10.01 6.20 1.69
N VAL A 279 9.75 7.01 0.65
CA VAL A 279 8.69 8.03 0.66
C VAL A 279 7.92 7.95 -0.65
N MET A 280 6.70 7.43 -0.58
CA MET A 280 5.83 7.24 -1.74
C MET A 280 4.75 8.32 -1.79
N LEU A 281 4.57 8.92 -2.96
CA LEU A 281 3.44 9.78 -3.30
C LEU A 281 2.41 8.99 -4.10
N THR A 282 1.17 9.02 -3.64
CA THR A 282 0.05 8.39 -4.34
C THR A 282 -0.98 9.43 -4.73
N VAL A 283 -1.37 9.44 -5.98
CA VAL A 283 -2.47 10.26 -6.48
C VAL A 283 -3.48 9.36 -7.17
N GLY A 284 -4.76 9.58 -6.86
CA GLY A 284 -5.79 8.74 -7.42
C GLY A 284 -7.20 9.29 -7.23
N GLY A 285 -8.16 8.44 -7.56
CA GLY A 285 -9.57 8.79 -7.46
C GLY A 285 -10.42 7.61 -7.03
N ARG A 286 -11.59 7.94 -6.48
CA ARG A 286 -12.62 6.97 -6.09
C ARG A 286 -13.91 7.27 -6.81
N TRP A 287 -14.45 6.25 -7.45
CA TRP A 287 -15.75 6.28 -8.09
C TRP A 287 -16.76 5.41 -7.34
N ARG A 288 -17.76 6.03 -6.70
CA ARG A 288 -18.89 5.34 -6.05
C ARG A 288 -20.00 5.10 -7.07
N PHE A 289 -19.89 4.03 -7.86
CA PHE A 289 -20.75 3.81 -9.03
C PHE A 289 -22.14 3.27 -8.67
N VAL A 290 -22.28 2.55 -7.58
CA VAL A 290 -23.55 2.06 -7.04
C VAL A 290 -23.49 2.03 -5.51
N GLN A 291 -24.68 1.94 -4.87
CA GLN A 291 -24.74 1.87 -3.41
C GLN A 291 -23.85 0.72 -2.89
N ASN A 292 -23.05 1.01 -1.87
CA ASN A 292 -22.12 0.08 -1.22
C ASN A 292 -20.90 -0.35 -2.07
N TRP A 293 -20.76 0.09 -3.31
CA TRP A 293 -19.63 -0.25 -4.16
C TRP A 293 -18.83 0.98 -4.57
N ALA A 294 -17.53 0.84 -4.51
CA ALA A 294 -16.60 1.85 -5.00
C ALA A 294 -15.46 1.19 -5.79
N LEU A 295 -14.94 1.94 -6.74
CA LEU A 295 -13.76 1.58 -7.50
C LEU A 295 -12.73 2.70 -7.31
N ASP A 296 -11.53 2.33 -6.85
CA ASP A 296 -10.40 3.24 -6.71
C ASP A 296 -9.39 2.97 -7.82
N PHE A 297 -8.76 4.02 -8.31
CA PHE A 297 -7.61 3.98 -9.21
C PHE A 297 -6.55 4.92 -8.68
N SER A 298 -5.30 4.51 -8.70
CA SER A 298 -4.18 5.36 -8.30
C SER A 298 -2.88 4.97 -8.99
N VAL A 299 -1.98 5.94 -9.02
CA VAL A 299 -0.58 5.80 -9.37
C VAL A 299 0.24 6.13 -8.14
N ILE A 300 1.25 5.32 -7.89
CA ILE A 300 2.17 5.45 -6.76
C ILE A 300 3.56 5.63 -7.35
N GLU A 301 4.24 6.66 -6.92
CA GLU A 301 5.59 7.04 -7.35
C GLU A 301 6.51 7.14 -6.12
N ASP A 302 7.74 6.72 -6.25
CA ASP A 302 8.78 7.01 -5.27
C ASP A 302 9.27 8.45 -5.47
N ILE A 303 9.22 9.24 -4.40
CA ILE A 303 9.68 10.64 -4.45
C ILE A 303 11.00 10.85 -3.70
N ARG A 304 11.58 9.80 -3.14
CA ARG A 304 12.86 9.84 -2.42
C ARG A 304 13.58 8.49 -2.48
N ALA A 305 14.84 8.54 -2.89
CA ALA A 305 15.84 7.49 -2.69
C ALA A 305 15.67 6.18 -3.50
N GLU A 306 14.70 6.10 -4.40
CA GLU A 306 14.49 4.93 -5.27
C GLU A 306 14.35 3.59 -4.51
N THR A 307 13.72 3.68 -3.31
CA THR A 307 13.49 2.55 -2.40
C THR A 307 12.14 1.86 -2.63
N ALA A 308 11.34 2.40 -3.52
CA ALA A 308 10.09 1.81 -4.00
C ALA A 308 10.16 1.59 -5.52
N PRO A 309 9.20 0.89 -6.14
CA PRO A 309 9.14 0.73 -7.59
C PRO A 309 9.10 2.06 -8.32
N ASP A 310 9.62 2.11 -9.54
CA ASP A 310 9.59 3.29 -10.41
C ASP A 310 8.19 3.84 -10.56
N VAL A 311 7.22 2.94 -10.81
CA VAL A 311 5.80 3.26 -10.82
C VAL A 311 4.98 2.04 -10.40
N THR A 312 3.90 2.29 -9.66
CA THR A 312 2.90 1.26 -9.36
C THR A 312 1.52 1.75 -9.76
N PHE A 313 0.84 0.99 -10.60
CA PHE A 313 -0.56 1.19 -10.92
C PHE A 313 -1.42 0.34 -9.99
N GLN A 314 -2.43 0.96 -9.39
CA GLN A 314 -3.28 0.33 -8.39
C GLN A 314 -4.75 0.50 -8.75
N ALA A 315 -5.53 -0.59 -8.65
CA ALA A 315 -6.99 -0.56 -8.67
C ALA A 315 -7.56 -1.30 -7.46
N SER A 316 -8.70 -0.83 -6.93
CA SER A 316 -9.37 -1.51 -5.82
C SER A 316 -10.87 -1.51 -6.00
N LEU A 317 -11.47 -2.68 -6.03
CA LEU A 317 -12.93 -2.84 -5.98
C LEU A 317 -13.34 -3.07 -4.53
N ARG A 318 -14.16 -2.16 -3.98
CA ARG A 318 -14.59 -2.18 -2.58
C ARG A 318 -16.09 -2.40 -2.47
N TYR A 319 -16.48 -3.25 -1.54
CA TYR A 319 -17.86 -3.47 -1.13
C TYR A 319 -18.01 -3.28 0.37
N HIS A 320 -19.03 -2.55 0.79
CA HIS A 320 -19.35 -2.36 2.19
C HIS A 320 -20.83 -2.66 2.44
N ARG A 321 -21.10 -3.65 3.29
CA ARG A 321 -22.45 -3.98 3.76
C ARG A 321 -22.61 -3.50 5.21
N ARG A 322 -23.58 -2.61 5.40
CA ARG A 322 -24.03 -2.20 6.74
C ARG A 322 -24.97 -3.20 7.36
#